data_829b8e0ea5f09c5130116084651831cd
#
_entry.id   829b8e0ea5f09c5130116084651831cd
#
_cell.length_a   1.000
_cell.length_b   1.000
_cell.length_c   1.000
_cell.angle_alpha   90.00
_cell.angle_beta   90.00
_cell.angle_gamma   90.00
#
_symmetry.space_group_name_H-M   'P 1'
#
loop_
_entity.id
_entity.type
_entity.pdbx_description
1 polymer ?
#
loop_
_entity_poly.entity_id
_entity_poly.type
_entity_poly.pdbx_seq_one_letter_code
_entity_poly.pdbx_strand_id
1 'polypeptide(L)'
;MGSSSFVSATSRRLAGYGAIASIAIALVLPLSFAAPARASSVAFQTVPFGRAVTMSARVVKGTVMGRSAVKIDGGTFHAVEIAIDAVLKGPPAKAGERVQVFSPAEWFQHTHAAAIRGGVVSYADPHYATPVPDAQLKPGAAVLVFLRGEAPPPGFPPNAAFLSCGEAFERPARAGDVARMKTAAFGDPITLKVGEVAVLPDGLEVEVKGHGHKHPVVGGPQRAMSELEVRSGRRAEPLTLGHTVYPGTPAKESWDRIDWQQYELALVGMNYDSDTTLRVLRKNP
;
A
#
# COMPACT_ATOMS: atom_id res chain seq x y z
N MET A 1 13.48 28.72 -54.40
CA MET A 1 14.79 29.34 -54.61
C MET A 1 15.70 28.70 -53.62
N GLY A 2 16.53 27.89 -53.93
CA GLY A 2 17.71 27.63 -54.75
C GLY A 2 18.51 26.68 -53.89
N SER A 3 18.75 25.53 -54.34
CA SER A 3 19.94 24.98 -55.04
C SER A 3 21.00 24.50 -54.07
N SER A 4 21.17 23.21 -53.91
CA SER A 4 22.10 22.32 -54.63
C SER A 4 23.58 22.59 -54.33
N SER A 5 24.31 21.60 -53.85
CA SER A 5 25.44 21.07 -54.61
C SER A 5 26.07 19.83 -53.98
N PHE A 6 26.13 18.81 -54.77
CA PHE A 6 26.97 17.62 -54.77
C PHE A 6 28.46 17.99 -54.89
N VAL A 7 29.36 17.24 -54.25
CA VAL A 7 30.68 16.95 -54.81
C VAL A 7 31.09 15.52 -54.43
N SER A 8 31.32 14.73 -55.47
CA SER A 8 31.93 13.42 -55.55
C SER A 8 33.39 13.56 -55.91
N ALA A 9 34.27 12.69 -55.40
CA ALA A 9 35.53 12.29 -56.06
C ALA A 9 36.15 11.14 -55.27
N THR A 10 36.15 9.97 -55.70
CA THR A 10 37.05 9.27 -56.66
C THR A 10 38.28 8.61 -56.00
N SER A 11 38.31 7.34 -56.15
CA SER A 11 39.28 6.29 -55.88
C SER A 11 40.75 6.59 -56.25
N ARG A 12 41.67 5.89 -55.55
CA ARG A 12 42.83 5.23 -56.20
C ARG A 12 43.34 4.02 -55.40
N ARG A 13 43.52 2.93 -56.14
CA ARG A 13 44.16 1.68 -55.74
C ARG A 13 45.66 1.87 -55.60
N LEU A 14 46.30 1.09 -54.75
CA LEU A 14 47.61 0.51 -55.04
C LEU A 14 47.81 -0.78 -54.23
N ALA A 15 48.30 -1.79 -54.96
CA ALA A 15 48.58 -3.12 -54.51
C ALA A 15 49.98 -3.20 -53.87
N GLY A 16 50.19 -4.13 -52.96
CA GLY A 16 51.53 -4.48 -52.46
C GLY A 16 51.50 -5.82 -51.71
N TYR A 17 52.11 -6.83 -52.32
CA TYR A 17 52.31 -8.19 -51.82
C TYR A 17 53.24 -8.23 -50.59
N GLY A 18 52.94 -9.13 -49.66
CA GLY A 18 53.83 -9.46 -48.57
C GLY A 18 53.30 -10.60 -47.70
N ALA A 19 53.58 -11.83 -48.15
CA ALA A 19 53.25 -13.01 -47.34
C ALA A 19 54.22 -13.16 -46.18
N ILE A 20 53.73 -13.16 -44.94
CA ILE A 20 54.45 -13.68 -43.76
C ILE A 20 53.45 -14.58 -43.02
N ALA A 21 53.73 -15.87 -43.02
CA ALA A 21 53.04 -16.86 -42.25
C ALA A 21 53.38 -16.71 -40.77
N SER A 22 52.44 -16.24 -39.95
CA SER A 22 52.56 -16.27 -38.51
C SER A 22 51.60 -17.28 -37.94
N ILE A 23 52.12 -18.35 -37.35
CA ILE A 23 51.38 -19.36 -36.61
C ILE A 23 50.87 -18.70 -35.32
N ALA A 24 49.60 -18.35 -35.30
CA ALA A 24 48.95 -17.91 -34.08
C ALA A 24 48.41 -19.11 -33.30
N ILE A 25 49.10 -19.47 -32.23
CA ILE A 25 48.62 -20.41 -31.21
C ILE A 25 47.39 -19.70 -30.53
N ALA A 26 46.21 -20.15 -30.89
CA ALA A 26 44.99 -19.71 -30.23
C ALA A 26 44.93 -20.31 -28.83
N LEU A 27 45.31 -19.54 -27.82
CA LEU A 27 45.07 -19.83 -26.42
C LEU A 27 43.57 -19.67 -26.17
N VAL A 28 42.82 -20.76 -26.23
CA VAL A 28 41.40 -20.80 -25.84
C VAL A 28 41.34 -20.70 -24.32
N LEU A 29 41.31 -19.50 -23.81
CA LEU A 29 40.87 -19.23 -22.43
C LEU A 29 39.36 -19.53 -22.35
N PRO A 30 38.92 -20.41 -21.45
CA PRO A 30 37.49 -20.54 -21.18
C PRO A 30 37.01 -19.22 -20.54
N LEU A 31 36.38 -18.37 -21.34
CA LEU A 31 35.55 -17.29 -20.82
C LEU A 31 34.40 -17.94 -20.04
N SER A 32 34.62 -18.16 -18.75
CA SER A 32 33.54 -18.43 -17.81
C SER A 32 32.63 -17.19 -17.87
N PHE A 33 31.59 -17.25 -18.68
CA PHE A 33 30.47 -16.34 -18.59
C PHE A 33 29.81 -16.58 -17.22
N ALA A 34 30.29 -15.88 -16.19
CA ALA A 34 29.51 -15.69 -15.00
C ALA A 34 28.22 -15.03 -15.46
N ALA A 35 27.15 -15.83 -15.55
CA ALA A 35 25.82 -15.29 -15.79
C ALA A 35 25.62 -14.16 -14.78
N PRO A 36 25.24 -12.94 -15.22
CA PRO A 36 24.98 -11.87 -14.29
C PRO A 36 23.91 -12.40 -13.33
N ALA A 37 24.24 -12.43 -12.05
CA ALA A 37 23.27 -12.72 -11.02
C ALA A 37 22.12 -11.75 -11.29
N ARG A 38 20.99 -12.27 -11.78
CA ARG A 38 19.77 -11.50 -11.91
C ARG A 38 19.43 -11.03 -10.51
N ALA A 39 19.77 -9.79 -10.20
CA ALA A 39 19.22 -9.14 -9.05
C ALA A 39 17.70 -9.19 -9.23
N SER A 40 17.04 -10.09 -8.50
CA SER A 40 15.59 -10.11 -8.44
C SER A 40 15.17 -8.78 -7.81
N SER A 41 14.71 -7.86 -8.64
CA SER A 41 14.09 -6.63 -8.16
C SER A 41 12.85 -7.05 -7.38
N VAL A 42 12.92 -6.99 -6.08
CA VAL A 42 11.74 -7.14 -5.22
C VAL A 42 10.88 -5.92 -5.50
N ALA A 43 9.79 -6.13 -6.23
CA ALA A 43 8.78 -5.10 -6.43
C ALA A 43 8.05 -4.93 -5.09
N PHE A 44 8.36 -3.86 -4.37
CA PHE A 44 7.63 -3.49 -3.17
C PHE A 44 6.21 -3.07 -3.56
N GLN A 45 5.21 -3.80 -3.08
CA GLN A 45 3.82 -3.39 -3.26
C GLN A 45 3.53 -2.25 -2.29
N THR A 46 3.16 -1.10 -2.84
CA THR A 46 2.57 -0.01 -2.06
C THR A 46 1.27 -0.49 -1.43
N VAL A 47 1.21 -0.46 -0.12
CA VAL A 47 -0.01 -0.80 0.63
C VAL A 47 -0.85 0.46 0.76
N PRO A 48 -2.12 0.47 0.31
CA PRO A 48 -3.01 1.61 0.49
C PRO A 48 -3.12 2.01 1.97
N PHE A 49 -3.24 3.31 2.25
CA PHE A 49 -3.25 3.84 3.61
C PHE A 49 -4.29 3.17 4.51
N GLY A 50 -5.53 3.03 4.06
CA GLY A 50 -6.58 2.38 4.83
C GLY A 50 -6.22 0.93 5.18
N ARG A 51 -5.63 0.19 4.24
CA ARG A 51 -5.16 -1.17 4.51
C ARG A 51 -4.01 -1.17 5.53
N ALA A 52 -3.06 -0.24 5.44
CA ALA A 52 -2.00 -0.10 6.45
C ALA A 52 -2.58 0.14 7.85
N VAL A 53 -3.60 1.01 7.97
CA VAL A 53 -4.31 1.26 9.23
C VAL A 53 -5.01 -0.01 9.75
N THR A 54 -5.75 -0.72 8.88
CA THR A 54 -6.54 -1.88 9.31
C THR A 54 -5.68 -3.09 9.68
N MET A 55 -4.58 -3.31 8.96
CA MET A 55 -3.63 -4.41 9.23
C MET A 55 -2.77 -4.19 10.47
N SER A 56 -2.59 -2.94 10.90
CA SER A 56 -1.73 -2.62 12.03
C SER A 56 -2.45 -2.83 13.35
N ALA A 57 -1.77 -3.45 14.32
CA ALA A 57 -2.27 -3.55 15.67
C ALA A 57 -2.18 -2.21 16.41
N ARG A 58 -1.18 -1.40 16.06
CA ARG A 58 -0.97 -0.08 16.67
C ARG A 58 -0.59 0.92 15.58
N VAL A 59 -1.21 2.09 15.60
CA VAL A 59 -0.86 3.23 14.73
C VAL A 59 -0.52 4.39 15.64
N VAL A 60 0.69 4.93 15.49
CA VAL A 60 1.19 6.01 16.35
C VAL A 60 1.58 7.21 15.51
N LYS A 61 1.31 8.41 16.03
CA LYS A 61 1.93 9.65 15.59
C LYS A 61 3.14 9.89 16.48
N GLY A 62 4.28 10.22 15.88
CA GLY A 62 5.50 10.43 16.66
C GLY A 62 6.52 11.25 15.91
N THR A 63 7.63 11.51 16.60
CA THR A 63 8.77 12.27 16.10
C THR A 63 9.98 11.36 15.98
N VAL A 64 10.65 11.37 14.85
CA VAL A 64 11.91 10.65 14.62
C VAL A 64 13.00 11.23 15.53
N MET A 65 13.58 10.40 16.37
CA MET A 65 14.68 10.80 17.27
C MET A 65 16.05 10.52 16.65
N GLY A 66 16.16 9.42 15.93
CA GLY A 66 17.42 8.99 15.34
C GLY A 66 17.33 7.58 14.74
N ARG A 67 18.51 7.06 14.42
CA ARG A 67 18.69 5.70 13.94
C ARG A 67 19.68 4.97 14.81
N SER A 68 19.46 3.69 14.97
CA SER A 68 20.38 2.80 15.68
C SER A 68 20.54 1.48 14.91
N ALA A 69 21.55 0.72 15.26
CA ALA A 69 21.73 -0.63 14.78
C ALA A 69 21.97 -1.56 15.96
N VAL A 70 21.33 -2.72 15.95
CA VAL A 70 21.42 -3.75 16.99
C VAL A 70 21.99 -5.02 16.36
N LYS A 71 22.91 -5.67 17.06
CA LYS A 71 23.46 -6.98 16.67
C LYS A 71 22.72 -8.10 17.40
N ILE A 72 22.11 -9.01 16.65
CA ILE A 72 21.35 -10.15 17.17
C ILE A 72 21.72 -11.37 16.35
N ASP A 73 22.14 -12.44 16.99
CA ASP A 73 22.50 -13.74 16.37
C ASP A 73 23.43 -13.60 15.13
N GLY A 74 24.41 -12.69 15.23
CA GLY A 74 25.36 -12.44 14.16
C GLY A 74 24.86 -11.54 13.02
N GLY A 75 23.59 -11.18 13.01
CA GLY A 75 23.00 -10.19 12.09
C GLY A 75 23.03 -8.77 12.65
N THR A 76 23.05 -7.79 11.76
CA THR A 76 22.90 -6.38 12.12
C THR A 76 21.53 -5.90 11.63
N PHE A 77 20.72 -5.34 12.52
CA PHE A 77 19.37 -4.87 12.27
C PHE A 77 19.31 -3.37 12.52
N HIS A 78 18.68 -2.66 11.58
CA HIS A 78 18.57 -1.20 11.64
C HIS A 78 17.22 -0.81 12.22
N ALA A 79 17.23 0.14 13.14
CA ALA A 79 16.04 0.69 13.77
C ALA A 79 15.94 2.19 13.55
N VAL A 80 14.70 2.66 13.50
CA VAL A 80 14.36 4.08 13.67
C VAL A 80 13.79 4.27 15.08
N GLU A 81 14.36 5.16 15.85
CA GLU A 81 13.85 5.52 17.18
C GLU A 81 12.78 6.60 17.02
N ILE A 82 11.59 6.33 17.56
CA ILE A 82 10.43 7.22 17.50
C ILE A 82 10.00 7.57 18.93
N ALA A 83 9.92 8.88 19.23
CA ALA A 83 9.20 9.37 20.39
C ALA A 83 7.70 9.41 20.06
N ILE A 84 6.86 8.78 20.87
CA ILE A 84 5.43 8.70 20.61
C ILE A 84 4.75 9.96 21.14
N ASP A 85 4.13 10.72 20.22
CA ASP A 85 3.35 11.92 20.57
C ASP A 85 1.89 11.57 20.85
N ALA A 86 1.31 10.61 20.09
CA ALA A 86 -0.06 10.16 20.25
C ALA A 86 -0.25 8.73 19.68
N VAL A 87 -1.14 7.97 20.30
CA VAL A 87 -1.63 6.69 19.77
C VAL A 87 -2.99 6.91 19.14
N LEU A 88 -3.10 6.59 17.85
CA LEU A 88 -4.32 6.76 17.06
C LEU A 88 -5.13 5.47 16.98
N LYS A 89 -4.46 4.32 17.13
CA LYS A 89 -5.08 2.98 17.18
C LYS A 89 -4.25 2.07 18.06
N GLY A 90 -4.91 1.22 18.85
CA GLY A 90 -4.28 0.23 19.72
C GLY A 90 -4.06 0.71 21.15
N PRO A 91 -3.22 -0.01 21.94
CA PRO A 91 -2.97 0.31 23.33
C PRO A 91 -2.38 1.71 23.52
N PRO A 92 -2.79 2.46 24.56
CA PRO A 92 -2.29 3.80 24.83
C PRO A 92 -0.78 3.79 25.12
N ALA A 93 -0.13 4.91 24.84
CA ALA A 93 1.27 5.11 25.15
C ALA A 93 1.45 5.45 26.64
N LYS A 94 2.59 5.03 27.20
CA LYS A 94 3.07 5.55 28.47
C LYS A 94 3.69 6.94 28.25
N ALA A 95 3.68 7.78 29.29
CA ALA A 95 4.30 9.09 29.20
C ALA A 95 5.78 8.97 28.80
N GLY A 96 6.19 9.68 27.75
CA GLY A 96 7.56 9.66 27.24
C GLY A 96 7.97 8.35 26.56
N GLU A 97 7.02 7.52 26.16
CA GLU A 97 7.31 6.24 25.49
C GLU A 97 8.08 6.47 24.19
N ARG A 98 9.14 5.69 24.04
CA ARG A 98 9.91 5.58 22.79
C ARG A 98 9.87 4.18 22.29
N VAL A 99 9.81 4.03 20.99
CA VAL A 99 9.82 2.74 20.30
C VAL A 99 10.95 2.68 19.30
N GLN A 100 11.68 1.56 19.28
CA GLN A 100 12.66 1.23 18.25
C GLN A 100 11.96 0.41 17.17
N VAL A 101 11.83 0.97 16.00
CA VAL A 101 11.05 0.42 14.91
C VAL A 101 11.97 -0.27 13.91
N PHE A 102 11.77 -1.58 13.72
CA PHE A 102 12.56 -2.42 12.84
C PHE A 102 11.75 -2.86 11.60
N SER A 103 12.46 -3.10 10.51
CA SER A 103 11.87 -3.73 9.34
C SER A 103 11.75 -5.26 9.55
N PRO A 104 10.56 -5.85 9.40
CA PRO A 104 10.42 -7.29 9.43
C PRO A 104 11.16 -7.98 8.27
N ALA A 105 11.42 -7.26 7.17
CA ALA A 105 12.16 -7.78 6.03
C ALA A 105 13.63 -8.10 6.38
N GLU A 106 14.30 -7.26 7.16
CA GLU A 106 15.67 -7.53 7.61
C GLU A 106 15.74 -8.81 8.44
N TRP A 107 14.79 -8.98 9.38
CA TRP A 107 14.71 -10.19 10.20
C TRP A 107 14.42 -11.43 9.35
N PHE A 108 13.46 -11.34 8.43
CA PHE A 108 13.13 -12.45 7.53
C PHE A 108 14.32 -12.84 6.65
N GLN A 109 15.02 -11.88 6.06
CA GLN A 109 16.23 -12.12 5.26
C GLN A 109 17.33 -12.81 6.05
N HIS A 110 17.54 -12.42 7.30
CA HIS A 110 18.53 -13.02 8.17
C HIS A 110 18.17 -14.48 8.50
N THR A 111 16.95 -14.73 8.95
CA THR A 111 16.50 -16.07 9.38
C THR A 111 16.36 -17.06 8.22
N HIS A 112 16.09 -16.58 7.01
CA HIS A 112 15.88 -17.40 5.81
C HIS A 112 16.99 -17.27 4.77
N ALA A 113 18.17 -16.77 5.16
CA ALA A 113 19.27 -16.48 4.24
C ALA A 113 19.70 -17.70 3.40
N ALA A 114 19.67 -18.91 3.95
CA ALA A 114 20.00 -20.14 3.21
C ALA A 114 18.93 -20.49 2.15
N ALA A 115 17.65 -20.39 2.50
CA ALA A 115 16.53 -20.66 1.60
C ALA A 115 16.45 -19.61 0.47
N ILE A 116 16.72 -18.34 0.79
CA ILE A 116 16.75 -17.25 -0.19
C ILE A 116 17.86 -17.48 -1.22
N ARG A 117 19.05 -17.87 -0.79
CA ARG A 117 20.16 -18.21 -1.70
C ARG A 117 19.85 -19.40 -2.60
N GLY A 118 19.04 -20.34 -2.11
CA GLY A 118 18.55 -21.49 -2.89
C GLY A 118 17.39 -21.15 -3.84
N GLY A 119 16.90 -19.91 -3.86
CA GLY A 119 15.78 -19.47 -4.74
C GLY A 119 14.41 -20.03 -4.34
N VAL A 120 14.27 -20.54 -3.12
CA VAL A 120 13.06 -21.25 -2.64
C VAL A 120 12.02 -20.30 -2.00
N VAL A 121 12.42 -19.07 -1.65
CA VAL A 121 11.55 -18.15 -0.90
C VAL A 121 10.95 -17.09 -1.82
N SER A 122 9.62 -17.07 -1.89
CA SER A 122 8.85 -16.01 -2.55
C SER A 122 8.40 -14.98 -1.51
N TYR A 123 8.70 -13.70 -1.73
CA TYR A 123 8.23 -12.58 -0.90
C TYR A 123 6.79 -12.16 -1.27
N ALA A 124 5.87 -13.11 -1.30
CA ALA A 124 4.47 -12.80 -1.63
C ALA A 124 3.74 -12.06 -0.49
N ASP A 125 4.28 -12.10 0.74
CA ASP A 125 3.67 -11.45 1.89
C ASP A 125 4.13 -9.98 1.97
N PRO A 126 3.22 -9.00 1.84
CA PRO A 126 3.53 -7.57 1.95
C PRO A 126 4.14 -7.18 3.31
N HIS A 127 3.99 -8.00 4.34
CA HIS A 127 4.62 -7.76 5.64
C HIS A 127 6.16 -7.82 5.57
N TYR A 128 6.72 -8.60 4.67
CA TYR A 128 8.17 -8.79 4.56
C TYR A 128 8.83 -7.92 3.49
N ALA A 129 8.04 -7.18 2.71
CA ALA A 129 8.55 -6.35 1.61
C ALA A 129 8.86 -4.91 2.03
N THR A 130 9.10 -4.66 3.33
CA THR A 130 9.28 -3.30 3.85
C THR A 130 10.75 -2.95 3.98
N PRO A 131 11.31 -2.10 3.12
CA PRO A 131 12.61 -1.49 3.40
C PRO A 131 12.47 -0.50 4.56
N VAL A 132 13.51 -0.35 5.37
CA VAL A 132 13.62 0.81 6.26
C VAL A 132 13.72 2.05 5.36
N PRO A 133 12.79 3.01 5.44
CA PRO A 133 12.82 4.19 4.59
C PRO A 133 14.11 4.99 4.84
N ASP A 134 14.97 5.08 3.83
CA ASP A 134 16.32 5.55 4.05
C ASP A 134 16.49 7.05 4.18
N ALA A 135 15.95 7.80 3.25
CA ALA A 135 16.38 9.19 3.10
C ALA A 135 15.43 10.22 3.72
N GLN A 136 14.19 9.84 4.03
CA GLN A 136 13.15 10.81 4.40
C GLN A 136 12.96 10.97 5.91
N LEU A 137 13.51 10.05 6.70
CA LEU A 137 13.35 10.05 8.17
C LEU A 137 14.53 10.74 8.83
N LYS A 138 14.54 12.06 8.73
CA LYS A 138 15.51 12.90 9.47
C LYS A 138 15.08 13.04 10.94
N PRO A 139 16.02 13.14 11.90
CA PRO A 139 15.68 13.51 13.27
C PRO A 139 14.83 14.78 13.30
N GLY A 140 13.80 14.80 14.14
CA GLY A 140 12.82 15.88 14.21
C GLY A 140 11.65 15.77 13.23
N ALA A 141 11.67 14.82 12.27
CA ALA A 141 10.55 14.62 11.36
C ALA A 141 9.35 14.02 12.08
N ALA A 142 8.17 14.62 11.89
CA ALA A 142 6.92 14.05 12.37
C ALA A 142 6.41 12.97 11.39
N VAL A 143 5.98 11.82 11.94
CA VAL A 143 5.57 10.64 11.16
C VAL A 143 4.36 9.95 11.75
N LEU A 144 3.62 9.22 10.90
CA LEU A 144 2.73 8.14 11.31
C LEU A 144 3.47 6.82 11.13
N VAL A 145 3.39 5.95 12.14
CA VAL A 145 4.06 4.65 12.13
C VAL A 145 3.04 3.55 12.34
N PHE A 146 3.09 2.54 11.50
CA PHE A 146 2.19 1.40 11.49
C PHE A 146 2.91 0.17 12.06
N LEU A 147 2.49 -0.29 13.23
CA LEU A 147 3.19 -1.32 14.00
C LEU A 147 2.41 -2.64 14.05
N ARG A 148 3.13 -3.75 14.03
CA ARG A 148 2.60 -5.09 14.26
C ARG A 148 2.25 -5.30 15.73
N GLY A 149 1.32 -6.25 15.99
CA GLY A 149 0.97 -6.63 17.36
C GLY A 149 1.89 -7.67 17.98
N GLU A 150 2.68 -8.34 17.18
CA GLU A 150 3.60 -9.38 17.62
C GLU A 150 4.81 -8.77 18.30
N ALA A 151 5.19 -9.34 19.44
CA ALA A 151 6.43 -8.99 20.09
C ALA A 151 7.62 -9.41 19.21
N PRO A 152 8.67 -8.59 19.13
CA PRO A 152 9.90 -9.01 18.48
C PRO A 152 10.47 -10.29 19.12
N PRO A 153 11.20 -11.12 18.33
CA PRO A 153 11.85 -12.30 18.86
C PRO A 153 12.85 -11.98 19.98
N PRO A 154 13.25 -12.98 20.78
CA PRO A 154 14.29 -12.81 21.81
C PRO A 154 15.57 -12.18 21.21
N GLY A 155 16.22 -11.32 22.00
CA GLY A 155 17.43 -10.60 21.58
C GLY A 155 17.18 -9.17 21.09
N PHE A 156 15.96 -8.83 20.70
CA PHE A 156 15.60 -7.43 20.42
C PHE A 156 15.43 -6.61 21.70
N PRO A 157 15.65 -5.29 21.67
CA PRO A 157 15.38 -4.42 22.79
C PRO A 157 13.93 -4.52 23.29
N PRO A 158 13.67 -4.29 24.60
CA PRO A 158 12.32 -4.42 25.17
C PRO A 158 11.30 -3.43 24.60
N ASN A 159 11.77 -2.32 24.02
CA ASN A 159 10.94 -1.32 23.33
C ASN A 159 10.97 -1.47 21.81
N ALA A 160 11.41 -2.61 21.30
CA ALA A 160 11.40 -2.90 19.88
C ALA A 160 9.97 -3.17 19.38
N ALA A 161 9.70 -2.78 18.14
CA ALA A 161 8.48 -3.12 17.40
C ALA A 161 8.79 -3.32 15.93
N PHE A 162 8.04 -4.19 15.26
CA PHE A 162 8.13 -4.34 13.82
C PHE A 162 7.09 -3.49 13.07
N LEU A 163 7.49 -2.99 11.90
CA LEU A 163 6.57 -2.38 10.96
C LEU A 163 5.53 -3.40 10.47
N SER A 164 4.28 -2.95 10.28
CA SER A 164 3.21 -3.83 9.83
C SER A 164 3.22 -4.10 8.34
N CYS A 165 3.66 -3.13 7.53
CA CYS A 165 3.65 -3.22 6.06
C CYS A 165 4.56 -2.18 5.40
N GLY A 166 4.73 -2.28 4.08
CA GLY A 166 5.71 -1.61 3.25
C GLY A 166 5.85 -0.10 3.33
N GLU A 167 4.77 0.66 3.42
CA GLU A 167 4.80 2.12 3.60
C GLU A 167 4.47 2.48 5.04
N ALA A 168 5.32 2.02 5.94
CA ALA A 168 5.08 2.09 7.36
C ALA A 168 5.24 3.49 7.97
N PHE A 169 5.62 4.48 7.16
CA PHE A 169 5.80 5.86 7.59
C PHE A 169 5.04 6.80 6.65
N GLU A 170 3.95 7.32 7.16
CA GLU A 170 3.13 8.29 6.43
C GLU A 170 3.26 9.69 7.02
N ARG A 171 2.88 10.68 6.22
CA ARG A 171 2.83 12.06 6.69
C ARG A 171 1.71 12.23 7.72
N PRO A 172 1.94 12.99 8.82
CA PRO A 172 0.95 13.19 9.88
C PRO A 172 -0.37 13.84 9.43
N ALA A 173 -0.41 14.44 8.23
CA ALA A 173 -1.62 15.05 7.66
C ALA A 173 -2.83 14.09 7.63
N ARG A 174 -2.58 12.78 7.51
CA ARG A 174 -3.65 11.76 7.52
C ARG A 174 -3.97 11.19 8.90
N ALA A 175 -3.41 11.76 9.99
CA ALA A 175 -3.65 11.26 11.36
C ALA A 175 -5.14 11.25 11.72
N GLY A 176 -5.90 12.29 11.31
CA GLY A 176 -7.33 12.38 11.55
C GLY A 176 -8.16 11.30 10.84
N ASP A 177 -7.65 10.73 9.76
CA ASP A 177 -8.36 9.69 9.01
C ASP A 177 -8.36 8.36 9.75
N VAL A 178 -7.32 8.07 10.53
CA VAL A 178 -7.17 6.78 11.23
C VAL A 178 -8.37 6.47 12.13
N ALA A 179 -8.86 7.46 12.88
CA ALA A 179 -10.00 7.29 13.79
C ALA A 179 -11.33 7.04 13.08
N ARG A 180 -11.43 7.42 11.80
CA ARG A 180 -12.64 7.27 10.98
C ARG A 180 -12.70 5.95 10.22
N MET A 181 -11.61 5.18 10.20
CA MET A 181 -11.49 3.94 9.43
C MET A 181 -12.01 2.75 10.22
N LYS A 182 -12.89 1.98 9.57
CA LYS A 182 -13.46 0.73 10.08
C LYS A 182 -13.07 -0.43 9.18
N THR A 183 -12.61 -1.52 9.75
CA THR A 183 -12.38 -2.75 9.00
C THR A 183 -13.71 -3.35 8.55
N ALA A 184 -13.78 -3.74 7.29
CA ALA A 184 -14.93 -4.41 6.69
C ALA A 184 -14.49 -5.69 5.97
N ALA A 185 -15.41 -6.64 5.81
CA ALA A 185 -15.23 -7.83 5.00
C ALA A 185 -16.16 -7.81 3.78
N PHE A 186 -15.75 -8.49 2.70
CA PHE A 186 -16.63 -8.66 1.55
C PHE A 186 -17.84 -9.51 1.91
N GLY A 187 -19.02 -9.07 1.50
CA GLY A 187 -20.29 -9.75 1.76
C GLY A 187 -20.94 -9.40 3.09
N ASP A 188 -20.20 -8.89 4.05
CA ASP A 188 -20.77 -8.50 5.34
C ASP A 188 -21.37 -7.08 5.28
N PRO A 189 -22.52 -6.85 5.95
CA PRO A 189 -23.07 -5.52 6.08
C PRO A 189 -22.19 -4.68 7.03
N ILE A 190 -21.90 -3.44 6.62
CA ILE A 190 -21.18 -2.46 7.44
C ILE A 190 -22.00 -1.18 7.57
N THR A 191 -22.18 -0.71 8.80
CA THR A 191 -22.87 0.54 9.09
C THR A 191 -21.86 1.67 9.30
N LEU A 192 -22.02 2.74 8.52
CA LEU A 192 -21.14 3.92 8.49
C LEU A 192 -21.94 5.19 8.75
N LYS A 193 -21.39 6.05 9.58
CA LYS A 193 -21.84 7.44 9.75
C LYS A 193 -21.19 8.33 8.70
N VAL A 194 -21.72 9.54 8.53
CA VAL A 194 -21.07 10.55 7.68
C VAL A 194 -19.63 10.80 8.14
N GLY A 195 -18.70 10.73 7.19
CA GLY A 195 -17.28 10.87 7.41
C GLY A 195 -16.54 9.58 7.83
N GLU A 196 -17.25 8.49 8.16
CA GLU A 196 -16.61 7.19 8.42
C GLU A 196 -16.25 6.47 7.12
N VAL A 197 -15.18 5.68 7.17
CA VAL A 197 -14.59 4.97 6.02
C VAL A 197 -14.56 3.48 6.29
N ALA A 198 -15.24 2.68 5.47
CA ALA A 198 -15.02 1.24 5.44
C ALA A 198 -13.77 0.92 4.64
N VAL A 199 -12.91 0.05 5.16
CA VAL A 199 -11.72 -0.44 4.49
C VAL A 199 -11.80 -1.94 4.31
N LEU A 200 -11.86 -2.40 3.06
CA LEU A 200 -11.95 -3.80 2.68
C LEU A 200 -10.55 -4.46 2.63
N PRO A 201 -10.47 -5.80 2.63
CA PRO A 201 -9.19 -6.51 2.73
C PRO A 201 -8.20 -6.24 1.59
N ASP A 202 -8.67 -5.86 0.41
CA ASP A 202 -7.83 -5.51 -0.75
C ASP A 202 -7.46 -4.02 -0.83
N GLY A 203 -7.91 -3.22 0.17
CA GLY A 203 -7.62 -1.80 0.28
C GLY A 203 -8.63 -0.89 -0.41
N LEU A 204 -9.79 -1.43 -0.85
CA LEU A 204 -10.93 -0.61 -1.24
C LEU A 204 -11.42 0.20 -0.02
N GLU A 205 -11.58 1.51 -0.20
CA GLU A 205 -12.13 2.41 0.81
C GLU A 205 -13.49 2.93 0.33
N VAL A 206 -14.48 2.91 1.24
CA VAL A 206 -15.82 3.47 1.00
C VAL A 206 -16.15 4.45 2.12
N GLU A 207 -16.26 5.73 1.80
CA GLU A 207 -16.57 6.81 2.74
C GLU A 207 -18.01 7.30 2.51
N VAL A 208 -18.79 7.48 3.59
CA VAL A 208 -20.08 8.16 3.53
C VAL A 208 -19.83 9.67 3.64
N LYS A 209 -20.15 10.42 2.58
CA LYS A 209 -19.96 11.87 2.52
C LYS A 209 -21.16 12.64 3.04
N GLY A 210 -22.37 12.09 2.86
CA GLY A 210 -23.60 12.76 3.24
C GLY A 210 -24.84 11.93 2.98
N HIS A 211 -25.97 12.46 3.43
CA HIS A 211 -27.30 11.94 3.17
C HIS A 211 -28.15 13.00 2.48
N GLY A 212 -29.02 12.57 1.58
CA GLY A 212 -29.98 13.44 0.89
C GLY A 212 -31.37 12.85 0.87
N HIS A 213 -32.37 13.73 0.82
CA HIS A 213 -33.77 13.36 0.68
C HIS A 213 -34.38 14.04 -0.52
N LYS A 214 -35.18 13.32 -1.28
CA LYS A 214 -36.10 13.90 -2.25
C LYS A 214 -37.51 13.69 -1.74
N HIS A 215 -38.17 14.81 -1.39
CA HIS A 215 -39.58 14.82 -1.11
C HIS A 215 -40.33 15.03 -2.43
N PRO A 216 -41.14 14.07 -2.84
CA PRO A 216 -41.90 14.21 -4.06
C PRO A 216 -43.10 15.16 -3.86
N VAL A 217 -43.71 15.53 -4.97
CA VAL A 217 -45.05 16.05 -5.01
C VAL A 217 -45.97 15.04 -4.29
N VAL A 218 -47.04 15.54 -3.63
CA VAL A 218 -48.02 14.75 -2.86
C VAL A 218 -48.35 13.43 -3.59
N GLY A 219 -48.12 12.30 -2.92
CA GLY A 219 -48.43 10.97 -3.46
C GLY A 219 -47.35 10.33 -4.35
N GLY A 220 -46.21 10.97 -4.57
CA GLY A 220 -45.08 10.40 -5.33
C GLY A 220 -44.14 9.56 -4.46
N PRO A 221 -43.20 8.81 -5.09
CA PRO A 221 -42.24 7.96 -4.38
C PRO A 221 -41.29 8.81 -3.53
N GLN A 222 -41.07 8.41 -2.29
CA GLN A 222 -40.08 9.03 -1.39
C GLN A 222 -38.71 8.38 -1.64
N ARG A 223 -37.66 9.19 -1.79
CA ARG A 223 -36.31 8.68 -1.99
C ARG A 223 -35.34 9.32 -0.99
N ALA A 224 -34.65 8.45 -0.28
CA ALA A 224 -33.47 8.78 0.52
C ALA A 224 -32.21 8.32 -0.20
N MET A 225 -31.11 9.05 -0.03
CA MET A 225 -29.87 8.81 -0.73
C MET A 225 -28.67 8.93 0.20
N SER A 226 -27.70 8.08 0.02
CA SER A 226 -26.35 8.21 0.58
C SER A 226 -25.38 8.63 -0.51
N GLU A 227 -24.64 9.68 -0.24
CA GLU A 227 -23.51 10.11 -1.05
C GLU A 227 -22.25 9.42 -0.55
N LEU A 228 -21.59 8.71 -1.44
CA LEU A 228 -20.41 7.92 -1.13
C LEU A 228 -19.22 8.43 -1.93
N GLU A 229 -18.02 8.28 -1.39
CA GLU A 229 -16.77 8.35 -2.14
C GLU A 229 -16.09 7.00 -2.06
N VAL A 230 -15.87 6.37 -3.21
CA VAL A 230 -15.24 5.05 -3.32
C VAL A 230 -13.84 5.21 -3.89
N ARG A 231 -12.83 4.64 -3.21
CA ARG A 231 -11.42 4.74 -3.60
C ARG A 231 -10.78 3.36 -3.72
N SER A 232 -10.05 3.14 -4.81
CA SER A 232 -9.19 1.97 -5.00
C SER A 232 -7.86 2.40 -5.62
N GLY A 233 -6.77 2.27 -4.90
CA GLY A 233 -5.47 2.78 -5.29
C GLY A 233 -5.49 4.30 -5.51
N ARG A 234 -5.22 4.73 -6.76
CA ARG A 234 -5.24 6.16 -7.14
C ARG A 234 -6.59 6.64 -7.68
N ARG A 235 -7.53 5.76 -7.85
CA ARG A 235 -8.85 6.09 -8.40
C ARG A 235 -9.83 6.38 -7.28
N ALA A 236 -10.51 7.52 -7.36
CA ALA A 236 -11.59 7.91 -6.47
C ALA A 236 -12.79 8.35 -7.32
N GLU A 237 -14.00 7.97 -6.90
CA GLU A 237 -15.23 8.29 -7.62
C GLU A 237 -16.39 8.52 -6.65
N PRO A 238 -17.18 9.60 -6.81
CA PRO A 238 -18.40 9.81 -6.05
C PRO A 238 -19.50 8.90 -6.60
N LEU A 239 -20.21 8.22 -5.71
CA LEU A 239 -21.37 7.40 -6.03
C LEU A 239 -22.57 7.81 -5.17
N THR A 240 -23.77 7.54 -5.64
CA THR A 240 -24.99 7.77 -4.89
C THR A 240 -25.82 6.50 -4.89
N LEU A 241 -26.16 6.00 -3.71
CA LEU A 241 -27.06 4.87 -3.51
C LEU A 241 -28.31 5.36 -2.79
N GLY A 242 -29.48 4.89 -3.19
CA GLY A 242 -30.74 5.31 -2.62
C GLY A 242 -31.67 4.15 -2.23
N HIS A 243 -32.56 4.48 -1.33
CA HIS A 243 -33.74 3.72 -0.97
C HIS A 243 -34.98 4.48 -1.44
N THR A 244 -35.82 3.83 -2.22
CA THR A 244 -37.07 4.42 -2.72
C THR A 244 -38.25 3.64 -2.20
N VAL A 245 -39.20 4.37 -1.59
CA VAL A 245 -40.48 3.85 -1.15
C VAL A 245 -41.55 4.37 -2.10
N TYR A 246 -42.27 3.45 -2.73
CA TYR A 246 -43.39 3.76 -3.61
C TYR A 246 -44.68 3.69 -2.79
N PRO A 247 -45.48 4.75 -2.77
CA PRO A 247 -46.76 4.73 -2.10
C PRO A 247 -47.70 3.74 -2.79
N GLY A 248 -48.46 3.00 -2.02
CA GLY A 248 -49.41 1.99 -2.53
C GLY A 248 -49.79 0.97 -1.47
N THR A 249 -50.69 0.05 -1.84
CA THR A 249 -51.10 -1.07 -0.98
C THR A 249 -50.96 -2.35 -1.77
N PRO A 250 -49.95 -3.19 -1.52
CA PRO A 250 -48.84 -2.99 -0.56
C PRO A 250 -47.80 -1.98 -1.04
N ALA A 251 -47.14 -1.30 -0.11
CA ALA A 251 -46.02 -0.43 -0.40
C ALA A 251 -44.87 -1.25 -1.01
N LYS A 252 -44.20 -0.70 -2.02
CA LYS A 252 -42.99 -1.31 -2.62
C LYS A 252 -41.78 -0.50 -2.21
N GLU A 253 -40.69 -1.22 -1.91
CA GLU A 253 -39.40 -0.61 -1.61
C GLU A 253 -38.36 -1.10 -2.63
N SER A 254 -37.43 -0.22 -2.98
CA SER A 254 -36.26 -0.57 -3.77
C SER A 254 -34.99 -0.03 -3.12
N TRP A 255 -33.97 -0.87 -3.11
CA TRP A 255 -32.66 -0.57 -2.58
C TRP A 255 -31.66 -0.60 -3.72
N ASP A 256 -30.92 0.49 -3.91
CA ASP A 256 -29.98 0.60 -5.04
C ASP A 256 -28.78 -0.31 -4.85
N ARG A 257 -28.30 -0.76 -6.01
CA ARG A 257 -27.02 -1.45 -6.17
C ARG A 257 -26.27 -0.82 -7.33
N ILE A 258 -24.97 -0.65 -7.17
CA ILE A 258 -24.11 -0.06 -8.21
C ILE A 258 -22.90 -0.96 -8.41
N ASP A 259 -22.65 -1.24 -9.67
CA ASP A 259 -21.41 -1.87 -10.11
C ASP A 259 -20.33 -0.81 -10.27
N TRP A 260 -19.20 -1.00 -9.58
CA TRP A 260 -18.05 -0.15 -9.69
C TRP A 260 -16.77 -0.99 -9.81
N GLN A 261 -16.14 -0.96 -10.96
CA GLN A 261 -14.99 -1.83 -11.29
C GLN A 261 -15.33 -3.32 -11.04
N GLN A 262 -14.51 -4.02 -10.23
CA GLN A 262 -14.74 -5.40 -9.82
C GLN A 262 -15.62 -5.54 -8.58
N TYR A 263 -16.33 -4.51 -8.17
CA TYR A 263 -17.17 -4.52 -6.98
C TYR A 263 -18.63 -4.27 -7.32
N GLU A 264 -19.52 -4.82 -6.49
CA GLU A 264 -20.90 -4.41 -6.38
C GLU A 264 -21.10 -3.77 -4.99
N LEU A 265 -21.58 -2.54 -4.95
CA LEU A 265 -21.99 -1.88 -3.73
C LEU A 265 -23.53 -1.91 -3.65
N ALA A 266 -24.04 -2.49 -2.57
CA ALA A 266 -25.48 -2.57 -2.32
C ALA A 266 -25.83 -1.81 -1.05
N LEU A 267 -26.83 -0.92 -1.13
CA LEU A 267 -27.46 -0.34 0.03
C LEU A 267 -28.38 -1.38 0.65
N VAL A 268 -28.23 -1.66 1.94
CA VAL A 268 -29.03 -2.66 2.66
C VAL A 268 -29.74 -2.10 3.89
N GLY A 269 -29.42 -0.88 4.27
CA GLY A 269 -30.10 -0.15 5.33
C GLY A 269 -29.70 1.31 5.33
N MET A 270 -30.59 2.15 5.81
CA MET A 270 -30.36 3.60 5.96
C MET A 270 -31.20 4.15 7.09
N ASN A 271 -30.55 4.86 7.99
CA ASN A 271 -31.22 5.71 8.96
C ASN A 271 -30.95 7.15 8.55
N TYR A 272 -31.99 7.82 8.11
CA TYR A 272 -31.97 9.03 7.25
C TYR A 272 -31.06 10.17 7.72
N ASP A 273 -30.80 10.28 9.03
CA ASP A 273 -30.03 11.41 9.57
C ASP A 273 -28.73 10.96 10.25
N SER A 274 -28.42 9.68 10.26
CA SER A 274 -27.30 9.19 11.06
C SER A 274 -26.34 8.25 10.36
N ASP A 275 -26.84 7.25 9.65
CA ASP A 275 -25.99 6.19 9.14
C ASP A 275 -26.52 5.49 7.89
N THR A 276 -25.62 4.83 7.20
CA THR A 276 -25.86 4.02 6.01
C THR A 276 -25.29 2.65 6.21
N THR A 277 -26.08 1.61 5.97
CA THR A 277 -25.60 0.22 5.97
C THR A 277 -25.41 -0.25 4.55
N LEU A 278 -24.17 -0.61 4.23
CA LEU A 278 -23.74 -1.05 2.91
C LEU A 278 -23.27 -2.51 2.97
N ARG A 279 -23.37 -3.20 1.84
CA ARG A 279 -22.70 -4.46 1.58
C ARG A 279 -21.85 -4.30 0.32
N VAL A 280 -20.60 -4.70 0.39
CA VAL A 280 -19.69 -4.68 -0.73
C VAL A 280 -19.34 -6.11 -1.12
N LEU A 281 -19.62 -6.46 -2.38
CA LEU A 281 -19.29 -7.76 -2.95
C LEU A 281 -18.16 -7.57 -3.95
N ARG A 282 -17.23 -8.53 -3.97
CA ARG A 282 -16.22 -8.60 -5.02
C ARG A 282 -16.74 -9.52 -6.11
N LYS A 283 -16.86 -9.01 -7.32
CA LYS A 283 -17.20 -9.84 -8.47
C LYS A 283 -16.01 -10.73 -8.80
N ASN A 284 -16.25 -11.99 -9.03
CA ASN A 284 -15.23 -12.87 -9.57
C ASN A 284 -14.88 -12.36 -10.99
N PRO A 285 -13.57 -12.29 -11.32
CA PRO A 285 -13.13 -11.94 -12.66
C PRO A 285 -13.59 -12.94 -13.71
#